data_eb0dac1392b6c94a73cb1553c4b993e9
#
_entry.id   eb0dac1392b6c94a73cb1553c4b993e9
#
_cell.length_a   1.000
_cell.length_b   1.000
_cell.length_c   1.000
_cell.angle_alpha   90.00
_cell.angle_beta   90.00
_cell.angle_gamma   90.00
#
_symmetry.space_group_name_H-M   'P 1'
#
loop_
_entity.id
_entity.type
_entity.pdbx_description
1 polymer ?
#
loop_
_entity_poly.entity_id
_entity_poly.type
_entity_poly.pdbx_seq_one_letter_code
_entity_poly.pdbx_strand_id
1 'polypeptide(L)'
;MVIARHTPRKRFGQHFLRDPAVVDAIVGAVAPQPGEALLEIGPGLGALTEPLMQRVPDLVVIELDRDLVKRWQGRAGVQVVADDVLRVDFAALPKPHAQTHWRVVGNLPYNISTPILFHLMHHVHAVASQHLMLQKEVVDRMLAAPSSKAYGRLSVMLQWRYHMTRVLDVPPQAFEPPPKVHSAVVAMMPRSQPLVLPAACLEAMLKAAFGQRRKLLRHGLGPWLEAQDYQGDFDLMRRAEEVPPEAFWALAQEVGTVSPTPSPEP
;
A
#
# COMPACT_ATOMS: atom_id res chain seq x y z
N MET A 1 29.62 -10.51 -20.15
CA MET A 1 29.51 -11.07 -18.79
C MET A 1 28.18 -11.79 -18.67
N VAL A 2 28.17 -13.12 -18.59
CA VAL A 2 26.90 -13.90 -18.50
C VAL A 2 26.31 -13.61 -17.12
N ILE A 3 25.19 -12.88 -17.09
CA ILE A 3 24.45 -12.60 -15.86
C ILE A 3 23.90 -13.93 -15.37
N ALA A 4 24.38 -14.44 -14.23
CA ALA A 4 23.89 -15.66 -13.63
C ALA A 4 22.36 -15.57 -13.48
N ARG A 5 21.63 -16.61 -13.94
CA ARG A 5 20.17 -16.70 -13.77
C ARG A 5 19.85 -16.66 -12.27
N HIS A 6 19.20 -15.60 -11.82
CA HIS A 6 18.70 -15.54 -10.45
C HIS A 6 17.59 -16.59 -10.27
N THR A 7 17.69 -17.40 -9.20
CA THR A 7 16.66 -18.39 -8.88
C THR A 7 15.64 -17.76 -7.92
N PRO A 8 14.34 -17.69 -8.30
CA PRO A 8 13.30 -17.12 -7.45
C PRO A 8 13.24 -17.78 -6.08
N ARG A 9 13.23 -16.98 -5.02
CA ARG A 9 13.20 -17.46 -3.64
C ARG A 9 11.77 -17.48 -3.12
N LYS A 10 11.23 -18.67 -2.86
CA LYS A 10 9.86 -18.86 -2.33
C LYS A 10 9.57 -18.04 -1.07
N ARG A 11 10.56 -17.90 -0.18
CA ARG A 11 10.42 -17.12 1.07
C ARG A 11 10.12 -15.64 0.84
N PHE A 12 10.50 -15.10 -0.31
CA PHE A 12 10.23 -13.71 -0.70
C PHE A 12 9.01 -13.57 -1.61
N GLY A 13 8.32 -14.65 -1.96
CA GLY A 13 7.16 -14.60 -2.83
C GLY A 13 7.46 -14.02 -4.22
N GLN A 14 8.65 -14.25 -4.76
CA GLN A 14 9.14 -13.63 -5.99
C GLN A 14 8.42 -14.18 -7.23
N HIS A 15 7.74 -13.29 -7.96
CA HIS A 15 7.18 -13.48 -9.28
C HIS A 15 7.65 -12.32 -10.17
N PHE A 16 8.57 -12.58 -11.07
CA PHE A 16 9.17 -11.54 -11.91
C PHE A 16 8.30 -11.25 -13.11
N LEU A 17 7.88 -9.99 -13.26
CA LEU A 17 7.15 -9.53 -14.44
C LEU A 17 8.02 -9.68 -15.68
N ARG A 18 7.43 -10.16 -16.80
CA ARG A 18 8.13 -10.39 -18.05
C ARG A 18 7.38 -9.89 -19.27
N ASP A 19 6.08 -9.71 -19.18
CA ASP A 19 5.25 -9.26 -20.31
C ASP A 19 5.55 -7.79 -20.64
N PRO A 20 6.11 -7.49 -21.83
CA PRO A 20 6.46 -6.13 -22.21
C PRO A 20 5.24 -5.21 -22.29
N ALA A 21 4.10 -5.72 -22.75
CA ALA A 21 2.88 -4.91 -22.88
C ALA A 21 2.35 -4.46 -21.51
N VAL A 22 2.47 -5.35 -20.49
CA VAL A 22 2.13 -5.02 -19.11
C VAL A 22 3.13 -4.00 -18.53
N VAL A 23 4.43 -4.18 -18.79
CA VAL A 23 5.47 -3.22 -18.39
C VAL A 23 5.17 -1.83 -18.98
N ASP A 24 4.93 -1.75 -20.30
CA ASP A 24 4.64 -0.50 -20.99
C ASP A 24 3.38 0.17 -20.46
N ALA A 25 2.33 -0.61 -20.18
CA ALA A 25 1.10 -0.10 -19.59
C ALA A 25 1.32 0.48 -18.18
N ILE A 26 2.11 -0.18 -17.33
CA ILE A 26 2.45 0.31 -15.98
C ILE A 26 3.27 1.60 -16.10
N VAL A 27 4.34 1.61 -16.89
CA VAL A 27 5.22 2.77 -17.08
C VAL A 27 4.46 3.94 -17.71
N GLY A 28 3.52 3.65 -18.61
CA GLY A 28 2.60 4.63 -19.19
C GLY A 28 1.64 5.23 -18.16
N ALA A 29 1.10 4.42 -17.24
CA ALA A 29 0.23 4.90 -16.17
C ALA A 29 0.99 5.71 -15.11
N VAL A 30 2.21 5.31 -14.78
CA VAL A 30 3.11 6.09 -13.92
C VAL A 30 3.44 7.43 -14.57
N ALA A 31 3.64 7.47 -15.88
CA ALA A 31 4.01 8.66 -16.66
C ALA A 31 5.10 9.52 -15.98
N PRO A 32 6.25 8.92 -15.61
CA PRO A 32 7.27 9.63 -14.84
C PRO A 32 7.87 10.77 -15.67
N GLN A 33 8.14 11.90 -14.99
CA GLN A 33 8.72 13.10 -15.62
C GLN A 33 10.15 13.31 -15.11
N PRO A 34 11.04 13.85 -15.96
CA PRO A 34 12.39 14.22 -15.51
C PRO A 34 12.35 15.14 -14.30
N GLY A 35 13.22 14.88 -13.32
CA GLY A 35 13.30 15.67 -12.08
C GLY A 35 12.34 15.23 -10.96
N GLU A 36 11.50 14.24 -11.17
CA GLU A 36 10.68 13.65 -10.12
C GLU A 36 11.48 12.69 -9.22
N ALA A 37 11.15 12.65 -7.92
CA ALA A 37 11.68 11.65 -7.01
C ALA A 37 10.89 10.34 -7.16
N LEU A 38 11.45 9.41 -7.92
CA LEU A 38 10.84 8.11 -8.15
C LEU A 38 11.52 7.03 -7.29
N LEU A 39 10.69 6.21 -6.63
CA LEU A 39 11.14 5.12 -5.76
C LEU A 39 10.45 3.83 -6.17
N GLU A 40 11.24 2.78 -6.43
CA GLU A 40 10.72 1.44 -6.72
C GLU A 40 10.91 0.51 -5.53
N ILE A 41 9.84 -0.16 -5.13
CA ILE A 41 9.88 -1.22 -4.10
C ILE A 41 10.00 -2.58 -4.80
N GLY A 42 11.14 -3.26 -4.56
CA GLY A 42 11.42 -4.56 -5.14
C GLY A 42 11.72 -4.52 -6.63
N PRO A 43 12.85 -3.94 -7.08
CA PRO A 43 13.22 -3.86 -8.51
C PRO A 43 13.36 -5.23 -9.15
N GLY A 44 13.66 -6.25 -8.37
CA GLY A 44 13.81 -7.61 -8.85
C GLY A 44 14.83 -7.71 -9.99
N LEU A 45 14.40 -8.29 -11.11
CA LEU A 45 15.24 -8.42 -12.30
C LEU A 45 15.25 -7.18 -13.21
N GLY A 46 14.45 -6.15 -12.89
CA GLY A 46 14.48 -4.86 -13.54
C GLY A 46 13.39 -4.61 -14.58
N ALA A 47 12.32 -5.38 -14.56
CA ALA A 47 11.25 -5.23 -15.53
C ALA A 47 10.65 -3.81 -15.57
N LEU A 48 10.47 -3.19 -14.42
CA LEU A 48 10.03 -1.79 -14.32
C LEU A 48 11.23 -0.84 -14.19
N THR A 49 12.28 -1.23 -13.47
CA THR A 49 13.47 -0.41 -13.21
C THR A 49 14.09 0.12 -14.51
N GLU A 50 14.33 -0.78 -15.48
CA GLU A 50 15.01 -0.43 -16.74
C GLU A 50 14.27 0.67 -17.55
N PRO A 51 12.96 0.52 -17.85
CA PRO A 51 12.23 1.55 -18.59
C PRO A 51 11.97 2.82 -17.75
N LEU A 52 11.90 2.72 -16.41
CA LEU A 52 11.77 3.89 -15.54
C LEU A 52 13.04 4.73 -15.52
N MET A 53 14.23 4.11 -15.46
CA MET A 53 15.53 4.78 -15.52
C MET A 53 15.75 5.55 -16.82
N GLN A 54 15.18 5.08 -17.93
CA GLN A 54 15.27 5.79 -19.22
C GLN A 54 14.52 7.12 -19.19
N ARG A 55 13.55 7.28 -18.31
CA ARG A 55 12.71 8.49 -18.19
C ARG A 55 13.12 9.39 -17.03
N VAL A 56 13.53 8.78 -15.93
CA VAL A 56 13.94 9.49 -14.70
C VAL A 56 15.30 8.96 -14.30
N PRO A 57 16.39 9.70 -14.51
CA PRO A 57 17.69 9.39 -13.94
C PRO A 57 17.61 9.51 -12.42
N ASP A 58 18.51 8.81 -11.69
CA ASP A 58 18.59 8.81 -10.23
C ASP A 58 17.38 8.13 -9.53
N LEU A 59 16.92 7.02 -10.11
CA LEU A 59 15.90 6.18 -9.52
C LEU A 59 16.39 5.58 -8.18
N VAL A 60 15.58 5.68 -7.13
CA VAL A 60 15.85 5.01 -5.86
C VAL A 60 15.11 3.67 -5.81
N VAL A 61 15.79 2.60 -5.40
CA VAL A 61 15.19 1.26 -5.28
C VAL A 61 15.39 0.71 -3.88
N ILE A 62 14.36 0.08 -3.30
CA ILE A 62 14.44 -0.66 -2.04
C ILE A 62 14.43 -2.15 -2.35
N GLU A 63 15.46 -2.88 -1.91
CA GLU A 63 15.59 -4.32 -2.16
C GLU A 63 16.13 -5.04 -0.91
N LEU A 64 15.48 -6.15 -0.56
CA LEU A 64 15.86 -6.98 0.58
C LEU A 64 16.76 -8.15 0.18
N ASP A 65 16.58 -8.70 -1.03
CA ASP A 65 17.38 -9.83 -1.50
C ASP A 65 18.80 -9.39 -1.85
N ARG A 66 19.77 -9.86 -1.06
CA ARG A 66 21.21 -9.50 -1.21
C ARG A 66 21.78 -9.78 -2.61
N ASP A 67 21.28 -10.78 -3.32
CA ASP A 67 21.77 -11.07 -4.67
C ASP A 67 21.21 -10.06 -5.69
N LEU A 68 19.98 -9.62 -5.50
CA LEU A 68 19.37 -8.56 -6.30
C LEU A 68 19.96 -7.18 -5.93
N VAL A 69 20.24 -6.92 -4.65
CA VAL A 69 21.00 -5.73 -4.23
C VAL A 69 22.33 -5.62 -4.99
N LYS A 70 23.12 -6.71 -5.02
CA LYS A 70 24.41 -6.73 -5.76
C LYS A 70 24.24 -6.47 -7.26
N ARG A 71 23.10 -6.86 -7.84
CA ARG A 71 22.78 -6.60 -9.26
C ARG A 71 22.64 -5.11 -9.54
N TRP A 72 22.06 -4.36 -8.60
CA TRP A 72 21.76 -2.94 -8.76
C TRP A 72 22.84 -2.02 -8.20
N GLN A 73 23.63 -2.47 -7.23
CA GLN A 73 24.73 -1.69 -6.66
C GLN A 73 25.77 -1.32 -7.73
N GLY A 74 26.18 -0.06 -7.73
CA GLY A 74 27.15 0.48 -8.67
C GLY A 74 26.63 0.74 -10.09
N ARG A 75 25.34 0.50 -10.34
CA ARG A 75 24.73 0.84 -11.62
C ARG A 75 24.43 2.34 -11.68
N ALA A 76 24.93 3.02 -12.72
CA ALA A 76 24.67 4.44 -12.93
C ALA A 76 23.17 4.71 -13.04
N GLY A 77 22.70 5.76 -12.37
CA GLY A 77 21.29 6.16 -12.35
C GLY A 77 20.39 5.38 -11.39
N VAL A 78 20.97 4.52 -10.53
CA VAL A 78 20.21 3.79 -9.49
C VAL A 78 20.89 3.98 -8.14
N GLN A 79 20.13 4.43 -7.17
CA GLN A 79 20.51 4.42 -5.76
C GLN A 79 19.80 3.25 -5.05
N VAL A 80 20.56 2.36 -4.42
CA VAL A 80 20.04 1.16 -3.76
C VAL A 80 19.95 1.35 -2.26
N VAL A 81 18.75 1.16 -1.71
CA VAL A 81 18.48 1.02 -0.28
C VAL A 81 18.36 -0.47 0.01
N ALA A 82 19.41 -1.06 0.59
CA ALA A 82 19.48 -2.50 0.88
C ALA A 82 18.85 -2.79 2.25
N ASP A 83 17.52 -2.74 2.36
CA ASP A 83 16.78 -2.93 3.61
C ASP A 83 15.40 -3.53 3.37
N ASP A 84 14.73 -3.92 4.47
CA ASP A 84 13.31 -4.29 4.47
C ASP A 84 12.46 -3.02 4.34
N VAL A 85 11.62 -2.97 3.31
CA VAL A 85 10.72 -1.84 3.06
C VAL A 85 9.85 -1.48 4.27
N LEU A 86 9.51 -2.46 5.13
CA LEU A 86 8.73 -2.24 6.35
C LEU A 86 9.53 -1.51 7.46
N ARG A 87 10.84 -1.32 7.29
CA ARG A 87 11.72 -0.60 8.21
C ARG A 87 12.14 0.77 7.70
N VAL A 88 11.93 1.02 6.41
CA VAL A 88 12.37 2.24 5.75
C VAL A 88 11.47 3.41 6.15
N ASP A 89 12.07 4.47 6.66
CA ASP A 89 11.42 5.78 6.82
C ASP A 89 11.47 6.55 5.50
N PHE A 90 10.36 6.58 4.78
CA PHE A 90 10.25 7.27 3.49
C PHE A 90 10.47 8.79 3.59
N ALA A 91 10.23 9.38 4.76
CA ALA A 91 10.47 10.82 4.98
C ALA A 91 11.96 11.11 5.12
N ALA A 92 12.71 10.21 5.76
CA ALA A 92 14.15 10.34 6.00
C ALA A 92 15.01 10.00 4.78
N LEU A 93 14.48 9.27 3.80
CA LEU A 93 15.22 8.95 2.58
C LEU A 93 15.60 10.22 1.82
N PRO A 94 16.87 10.37 1.41
CA PRO A 94 17.30 11.51 0.60
C PRO A 94 16.65 11.44 -0.77
N LYS A 95 15.90 12.49 -1.12
CA LYS A 95 15.21 12.59 -2.40
C LYS A 95 16.08 13.29 -3.44
N PRO A 96 16.18 12.78 -4.67
CA PRO A 96 16.89 13.46 -5.74
C PRO A 96 16.18 14.78 -6.10
N HIS A 97 16.92 15.69 -6.70
CA HIS A 97 16.43 16.94 -7.30
C HIS A 97 15.64 17.86 -6.35
N ALA A 98 15.95 17.87 -5.04
CA ALA A 98 15.27 18.68 -4.02
C ALA A 98 13.74 18.49 -3.95
N GLN A 99 13.25 17.32 -4.40
CA GLN A 99 11.84 16.96 -4.29
C GLN A 99 11.43 16.71 -2.84
N THR A 100 10.17 16.97 -2.53
CA THR A 100 9.63 16.81 -1.15
C THR A 100 8.87 15.49 -0.97
N HIS A 101 8.36 14.90 -2.05
CA HIS A 101 7.52 13.71 -2.01
C HIS A 101 7.98 12.65 -3.01
N TRP A 102 7.83 11.39 -2.64
CA TRP A 102 8.10 10.25 -3.50
C TRP A 102 6.93 9.92 -4.43
N ARG A 103 7.24 9.52 -5.64
CA ARG A 103 6.34 8.71 -6.44
C ARG A 103 6.79 7.25 -6.31
N VAL A 104 5.92 6.41 -5.75
CA VAL A 104 6.26 5.02 -5.41
C VAL A 104 5.71 4.09 -6.47
N VAL A 105 6.55 3.18 -6.96
CA VAL A 105 6.18 2.14 -7.92
C VAL A 105 6.63 0.80 -7.36
N GLY A 106 5.94 -0.29 -7.67
CA GLY A 106 6.43 -1.61 -7.30
C GLY A 106 5.53 -2.76 -7.70
N ASN A 107 6.17 -3.89 -7.99
CA ASN A 107 5.52 -5.20 -8.03
C ASN A 107 5.71 -5.86 -6.67
N LEU A 108 4.74 -5.69 -5.77
CA LEU A 108 4.90 -6.05 -4.36
C LEU A 108 4.82 -7.56 -4.12
N PRO A 109 5.66 -8.10 -3.21
CA PRO A 109 5.55 -9.48 -2.76
C PRO A 109 4.18 -9.74 -2.12
N TYR A 110 3.46 -10.79 -2.57
CA TYR A 110 2.07 -11.02 -2.15
C TYR A 110 1.91 -11.31 -0.67
N ASN A 111 2.89 -11.97 -0.05
CA ASN A 111 2.87 -12.35 1.36
C ASN A 111 2.97 -11.17 2.33
N ILE A 112 3.51 -10.04 1.89
CA ILE A 112 3.69 -8.84 2.72
C ILE A 112 3.03 -7.58 2.13
N SER A 113 2.22 -7.71 1.08
CA SER A 113 1.61 -6.57 0.40
C SER A 113 0.71 -5.73 1.33
N THR A 114 -0.11 -6.37 2.16
CA THR A 114 -0.96 -5.64 3.12
C THR A 114 -0.14 -4.88 4.18
N PRO A 115 0.87 -5.46 4.86
CA PRO A 115 1.80 -4.71 5.70
C PRO A 115 2.45 -3.52 4.99
N ILE A 116 2.89 -3.68 3.74
CA ILE A 116 3.50 -2.58 2.97
C ILE A 116 2.48 -1.45 2.73
N LEU A 117 1.23 -1.77 2.37
CA LEU A 117 0.17 -0.77 2.18
C LEU A 117 -0.07 0.06 3.46
N PHE A 118 -0.12 -0.57 4.63
CA PHE A 118 -0.26 0.14 5.91
C PHE A 118 1.00 0.97 6.22
N HIS A 119 2.18 0.44 5.97
CA HIS A 119 3.43 1.18 6.17
C HIS A 119 3.48 2.43 5.29
N LEU A 120 3.16 2.32 4.00
CA LEU A 120 3.04 3.48 3.10
C LEU A 120 1.96 4.46 3.54
N MET A 121 0.85 3.98 4.10
CA MET A 121 -0.21 4.84 4.64
C MET A 121 0.27 5.66 5.85
N HIS A 122 1.10 5.10 6.72
CA HIS A 122 1.71 5.84 7.82
C HIS A 122 2.68 6.93 7.33
N HIS A 123 3.32 6.70 6.20
CA HIS A 123 4.23 7.66 5.55
C HIS A 123 3.58 8.47 4.43
N VAL A 124 2.24 8.59 4.41
CA VAL A 124 1.48 9.26 3.34
C VAL A 124 1.97 10.69 3.06
N HIS A 125 2.44 11.39 4.09
CA HIS A 125 2.97 12.76 3.98
C HIS A 125 4.28 12.86 3.19
N ALA A 126 4.99 11.74 2.97
CA ALA A 126 6.20 11.68 2.17
C ALA A 126 5.97 11.22 0.73
N VAL A 127 4.72 10.92 0.35
CA VAL A 127 4.37 10.25 -0.92
C VAL A 127 3.36 11.09 -1.70
N ALA A 128 3.68 11.40 -2.97
CA ALA A 128 2.79 12.11 -3.89
C ALA A 128 1.83 11.16 -4.63
N SER A 129 2.31 9.98 -5.00
CA SER A 129 1.51 8.96 -5.69
C SER A 129 2.11 7.58 -5.55
N GLN A 130 1.29 6.55 -5.74
CA GLN A 130 1.72 5.16 -5.72
C GLN A 130 1.09 4.41 -6.91
N HIS A 131 1.89 3.57 -7.58
CA HIS A 131 1.43 2.64 -8.60
C HIS A 131 1.93 1.26 -8.22
N LEU A 132 1.06 0.45 -7.64
CA LEU A 132 1.44 -0.81 -7.02
C LEU A 132 0.74 -1.98 -7.72
N MET A 133 1.51 -3.01 -8.08
CA MET A 133 0.96 -4.27 -8.54
C MET A 133 0.86 -5.25 -7.36
N LEU A 134 -0.34 -5.80 -7.17
CA LEU A 134 -0.75 -6.65 -6.05
C LEU A 134 -1.56 -7.82 -6.57
N GLN A 135 -1.87 -8.79 -5.69
CA GLN A 135 -2.91 -9.76 -6.01
C GLN A 135 -4.24 -9.06 -6.30
N LYS A 136 -4.95 -9.50 -7.33
CA LYS A 136 -6.23 -8.92 -7.74
C LYS A 136 -7.24 -8.86 -6.57
N GLU A 137 -7.30 -9.91 -5.75
CA GLU A 137 -8.17 -9.94 -4.56
C GLU A 137 -7.87 -8.79 -3.58
N VAL A 138 -6.60 -8.46 -3.38
CA VAL A 138 -6.20 -7.34 -2.51
C VAL A 138 -6.70 -6.02 -3.10
N VAL A 139 -6.50 -5.79 -4.40
CA VAL A 139 -6.99 -4.59 -5.09
C VAL A 139 -8.52 -4.53 -5.06
N ASP A 140 -9.21 -5.66 -5.27
CA ASP A 140 -10.67 -5.75 -5.16
C ASP A 140 -11.16 -5.31 -3.76
N ARG A 141 -10.46 -5.73 -2.70
CA ARG A 141 -10.74 -5.31 -1.31
C ARG A 141 -10.45 -3.84 -1.06
N MET A 142 -9.36 -3.29 -1.62
CA MET A 142 -9.01 -1.88 -1.48
C MET A 142 -10.10 -0.97 -2.06
N LEU A 143 -10.64 -1.34 -3.23
CA LEU A 143 -11.61 -0.56 -4.01
C LEU A 143 -13.07 -0.88 -3.67
N ALA A 144 -13.31 -1.84 -2.78
CA ALA A 144 -14.63 -2.35 -2.50
C ALA A 144 -15.57 -1.28 -1.93
N ALA A 145 -16.80 -1.23 -2.46
CA ALA A 145 -17.88 -0.43 -1.91
C ALA A 145 -18.59 -1.16 -0.76
N PRO A 146 -19.26 -0.45 0.15
CA PRO A 146 -20.12 -1.03 1.17
C PRO A 146 -21.12 -2.05 0.60
N SER A 147 -21.49 -3.03 1.39
CA SER A 147 -22.38 -4.14 1.04
C SER A 147 -21.85 -5.11 -0.02
N SER A 148 -20.60 -4.95 -0.45
CA SER A 148 -19.94 -5.92 -1.33
C SER A 148 -19.19 -6.99 -0.52
N LYS A 149 -19.02 -8.18 -1.11
CA LYS A 149 -18.31 -9.31 -0.48
C LYS A 149 -16.85 -8.97 -0.14
N ALA A 150 -16.21 -8.10 -0.91
CA ALA A 150 -14.82 -7.72 -0.75
C ALA A 150 -14.61 -6.61 0.30
N TYR A 151 -15.66 -5.87 0.65
CA TYR A 151 -15.59 -4.75 1.58
C TYR A 151 -15.16 -5.18 2.99
N GLY A 152 -14.29 -4.40 3.62
CA GLY A 152 -13.77 -4.70 4.93
C GLY A 152 -12.79 -3.66 5.48
N ARG A 153 -12.07 -4.02 6.53
CA ARG A 153 -11.12 -3.13 7.20
C ARG A 153 -10.13 -2.46 6.24
N LEU A 154 -9.58 -3.22 5.28
CA LEU A 154 -8.62 -2.68 4.30
C LEU A 154 -9.25 -1.59 3.44
N SER A 155 -10.51 -1.77 3.01
CA SER A 155 -11.26 -0.78 2.24
C SER A 155 -11.38 0.53 3.00
N VAL A 156 -11.88 0.49 4.25
CA VAL A 156 -12.13 1.68 5.07
C VAL A 156 -10.84 2.42 5.39
N MET A 157 -9.78 1.69 5.77
CA MET A 157 -8.48 2.28 6.13
C MET A 157 -7.84 3.01 4.95
N LEU A 158 -7.75 2.36 3.77
CA LEU A 158 -7.05 2.96 2.63
C LEU A 158 -7.87 4.06 1.96
N GLN A 159 -9.20 3.90 1.87
CA GLN A 159 -10.08 4.94 1.32
C GLN A 159 -10.10 6.22 2.16
N TRP A 160 -9.76 6.15 3.43
CA TRP A 160 -9.56 7.33 4.27
C TRP A 160 -8.41 8.21 3.77
N ARG A 161 -7.30 7.60 3.38
CA ARG A 161 -6.06 8.32 3.02
C ARG A 161 -5.91 8.56 1.51
N TYR A 162 -6.53 7.72 0.67
CA TYR A 162 -6.25 7.71 -0.76
C TYR A 162 -7.51 7.77 -1.62
N HIS A 163 -7.39 8.45 -2.76
CA HIS A 163 -8.18 8.16 -3.95
C HIS A 163 -7.49 7.03 -4.69
N MET A 164 -8.22 5.98 -5.03
CA MET A 164 -7.65 4.79 -5.63
C MET A 164 -8.41 4.39 -6.88
N THR A 165 -7.68 4.01 -7.94
CA THR A 165 -8.26 3.51 -9.19
C THR A 165 -7.50 2.29 -9.67
N ARG A 166 -8.21 1.30 -10.21
CA ARG A 166 -7.57 0.18 -10.90
C ARG A 166 -7.05 0.67 -12.25
N VAL A 167 -5.78 0.36 -12.55
CA VAL A 167 -5.13 0.70 -13.82
C VAL A 167 -5.33 -0.41 -14.83
N LEU A 168 -4.94 -1.66 -14.46
CA LEU A 168 -5.10 -2.83 -15.32
C LEU A 168 -5.14 -4.12 -14.48
N ASP A 169 -5.73 -5.17 -15.04
CA ASP A 169 -5.60 -6.54 -14.55
C ASP A 169 -4.44 -7.24 -15.27
N VAL A 170 -3.68 -8.05 -14.53
CA VAL A 170 -2.47 -8.72 -15.03
C VAL A 170 -2.63 -10.24 -14.85
N PRO A 171 -2.60 -11.02 -15.95
CA PRO A 171 -2.74 -12.45 -15.86
C PRO A 171 -1.46 -13.14 -15.35
N PRO A 172 -1.57 -14.35 -14.77
CA PRO A 172 -0.41 -15.10 -14.25
C PRO A 172 0.71 -15.31 -15.26
N GLN A 173 0.37 -15.44 -16.53
CA GLN A 173 1.32 -15.69 -17.64
C GLN A 173 2.30 -14.54 -17.86
N ALA A 174 1.97 -13.35 -17.38
CA ALA A 174 2.86 -12.18 -17.44
C ALA A 174 4.11 -12.32 -16.56
N PHE A 175 4.18 -13.36 -15.70
CA PHE A 175 5.25 -13.53 -14.71
C PHE A 175 6.04 -14.82 -14.91
N GLU A 176 7.27 -14.83 -14.39
CA GLU A 176 8.10 -16.02 -14.24
C GLU A 176 8.72 -16.10 -12.83
N PRO A 177 8.44 -17.17 -12.03
CA PRO A 177 7.40 -18.17 -12.29
C PRO A 177 5.99 -17.54 -12.20
N PRO A 178 4.99 -18.11 -12.91
CA PRO A 178 3.63 -17.61 -12.85
C PRO A 178 3.04 -17.79 -11.44
N PRO A 179 2.34 -16.78 -10.88
CA PRO A 179 1.58 -16.93 -9.67
C PRO A 179 0.33 -17.79 -9.90
N LYS A 180 -0.29 -18.28 -8.82
CA LYS A 180 -1.54 -19.06 -8.90
C LYS A 180 -2.79 -18.20 -9.08
N VAL A 181 -2.67 -16.89 -8.96
CA VAL A 181 -3.77 -15.93 -8.96
C VAL A 181 -3.47 -14.76 -9.89
N HIS A 182 -4.52 -14.10 -10.36
CA HIS A 182 -4.37 -12.85 -11.09
C HIS A 182 -3.83 -11.74 -10.21
N SER A 183 -3.14 -10.79 -10.82
CA SER A 183 -2.69 -9.54 -10.23
C SER A 183 -3.50 -8.37 -10.78
N ALA A 184 -3.39 -7.22 -10.16
CA ALA A 184 -3.89 -5.97 -10.69
C ALA A 184 -2.95 -4.83 -10.26
N VAL A 185 -2.89 -3.80 -11.08
CA VAL A 185 -2.20 -2.54 -10.77
C VAL A 185 -3.22 -1.53 -10.27
N VAL A 186 -2.91 -0.90 -9.15
CA VAL A 186 -3.71 0.17 -8.55
C VAL A 186 -2.90 1.45 -8.51
N ALA A 187 -3.49 2.56 -8.94
CA ALA A 187 -2.99 3.90 -8.71
C ALA A 187 -3.63 4.46 -7.43
N MET A 188 -2.80 5.03 -6.56
CA MET A 188 -3.22 5.56 -5.26
C MET A 188 -2.67 6.99 -5.12
N MET A 189 -3.57 7.96 -4.94
CA MET A 189 -3.24 9.36 -4.75
C MET A 189 -3.66 9.78 -3.34
N PRO A 190 -2.76 10.33 -2.51
CA PRO A 190 -3.14 10.85 -1.21
C PRO A 190 -4.28 11.88 -1.35
N ARG A 191 -5.26 11.83 -0.44
CA ARG A 191 -6.29 12.86 -0.36
C ARG A 191 -5.65 14.17 0.11
N SER A 192 -5.98 15.28 -0.52
CA SER A 192 -5.46 16.60 -0.14
C SER A 192 -5.92 17.03 1.24
N GLN A 193 -7.14 16.66 1.63
CA GLN A 193 -7.76 17.00 2.90
C GLN A 193 -8.46 15.76 3.50
N PRO A 194 -7.69 14.76 4.00
CA PRO A 194 -8.30 13.64 4.70
C PRO A 194 -8.89 14.12 6.03
N LEU A 195 -10.00 13.51 6.46
CA LEU A 195 -10.56 13.76 7.78
C LEU A 195 -9.48 13.52 8.85
N VAL A 196 -9.26 14.50 9.73
CA VAL A 196 -8.28 14.38 10.80
C VAL A 196 -8.88 13.53 11.92
N LEU A 197 -8.28 12.38 12.14
CA LEU A 197 -8.68 11.45 13.19
C LEU A 197 -7.46 10.62 13.65
N PRO A 198 -7.48 10.06 14.87
CA PRO A 198 -6.39 9.20 15.35
C PRO A 198 -6.39 7.86 14.58
N ALA A 199 -5.34 7.62 13.79
CA ALA A 199 -5.21 6.39 12.99
C ALA A 199 -5.31 5.11 13.84
N ALA A 200 -4.70 5.09 15.03
CA ALA A 200 -4.75 3.97 15.95
C ALA A 200 -6.19 3.70 16.46
N CYS A 201 -6.97 4.75 16.73
CA CYS A 201 -8.37 4.64 17.11
C CYS A 201 -9.19 3.99 15.98
N LEU A 202 -9.06 4.51 14.74
CA LEU A 202 -9.72 3.93 13.57
C LEU A 202 -9.34 2.46 13.39
N GLU A 203 -8.06 2.12 13.50
CA GLU A 203 -7.60 0.74 13.34
C GLU A 203 -8.19 -0.21 14.40
N ALA A 204 -8.16 0.18 15.68
CA ALA A 204 -8.72 -0.60 16.79
C ALA A 204 -10.24 -0.77 16.63
N MET A 205 -10.94 0.29 16.31
CA MET A 205 -12.38 0.31 16.06
C MET A 205 -12.76 -0.63 14.90
N LEU A 206 -12.07 -0.56 13.77
CA LEU A 206 -12.34 -1.41 12.62
C LEU A 206 -11.97 -2.88 12.90
N LYS A 207 -10.96 -3.15 13.74
CA LYS A 207 -10.65 -4.51 14.19
C LYS A 207 -11.82 -5.09 14.99
N ALA A 208 -12.44 -4.30 15.89
CA ALA A 208 -13.62 -4.71 16.65
C ALA A 208 -14.84 -4.89 15.73
N ALA A 209 -15.12 -3.91 14.85
CA ALA A 209 -16.28 -3.94 13.95
C ALA A 209 -16.26 -5.13 12.98
N PHE A 210 -15.12 -5.40 12.34
CA PHE A 210 -14.98 -6.46 11.33
C PHE A 210 -14.54 -7.81 11.91
N GLY A 211 -14.24 -7.89 13.21
CA GLY A 211 -13.84 -9.13 13.90
C GLY A 211 -14.94 -10.20 13.89
N GLN A 212 -16.20 -9.77 13.85
CA GLN A 212 -17.39 -10.64 13.80
C GLN A 212 -18.25 -10.32 12.59
N ARG A 213 -17.71 -10.44 11.38
CA ARG A 213 -18.28 -9.98 10.12
C ARG A 213 -19.76 -10.31 9.90
N ARG A 214 -20.23 -11.51 10.33
CA ARG A 214 -21.61 -11.97 10.15
C ARG A 214 -22.58 -11.51 11.24
N LYS A 215 -22.10 -10.88 12.30
CA LYS A 215 -22.88 -10.37 13.43
C LYS A 215 -23.19 -8.88 13.25
N LEU A 216 -24.22 -8.40 13.94
CA LEU A 216 -24.49 -6.97 14.07
C LEU A 216 -23.38 -6.29 14.87
N LEU A 217 -23.14 -5.01 14.60
CA LEU A 217 -22.07 -4.22 15.25
C LEU A 217 -22.19 -4.20 16.78
N ARG A 218 -23.39 -4.31 17.33
CA ARG A 218 -23.61 -4.41 18.77
C ARG A 218 -22.82 -5.55 19.44
N HIS A 219 -22.44 -6.61 18.72
CA HIS A 219 -21.72 -7.74 19.26
C HIS A 219 -20.18 -7.60 19.20
N GLY A 220 -19.66 -6.75 18.32
CA GLY A 220 -18.23 -6.54 18.13
C GLY A 220 -17.81 -5.11 18.49
N LEU A 221 -18.39 -4.12 17.80
CA LEU A 221 -18.11 -2.72 18.01
C LEU A 221 -18.72 -2.17 19.31
N GLY A 222 -19.96 -2.61 19.68
CA GLY A 222 -20.64 -2.12 20.88
C GLY A 222 -19.78 -2.22 22.14
N PRO A 223 -19.29 -3.40 22.54
CA PRO A 223 -18.41 -3.53 23.72
C PRO A 223 -17.12 -2.70 23.64
N TRP A 224 -16.60 -2.48 22.42
CA TRP A 224 -15.43 -1.62 22.23
C TRP A 224 -15.78 -0.15 22.47
N LEU A 225 -16.94 0.33 22.01
CA LEU A 225 -17.42 1.70 22.24
C LEU A 225 -17.73 1.94 23.72
N GLU A 226 -18.35 0.99 24.40
CA GLU A 226 -18.59 1.03 25.86
C GLU A 226 -17.26 1.19 26.64
N ALA A 227 -16.20 0.47 26.23
CA ALA A 227 -14.88 0.58 26.84
C ALA A 227 -14.17 1.92 26.54
N GLN A 228 -14.66 2.72 25.58
CA GLN A 228 -14.21 4.07 25.28
C GLN A 228 -15.12 5.16 25.90
N ASP A 229 -16.08 4.80 26.76
CA ASP A 229 -17.09 5.70 27.36
C ASP A 229 -17.88 6.50 26.29
N TYR A 230 -18.07 5.92 25.09
CA TYR A 230 -18.80 6.57 23.99
C TYR A 230 -20.28 6.70 24.31
N GLN A 231 -20.80 7.93 24.29
CA GLN A 231 -22.21 8.28 24.59
C GLN A 231 -23.00 8.72 23.35
N GLY A 232 -22.45 8.60 22.15
CA GLY A 232 -23.11 9.01 20.92
C GLY A 232 -24.15 8.01 20.43
N ASP A 233 -24.78 8.35 19.30
CA ASP A 233 -25.90 7.60 18.69
C ASP A 233 -25.44 6.92 17.38
N PHE A 234 -24.51 5.97 17.48
CA PHE A 234 -24.08 5.20 16.31
C PHE A 234 -24.95 3.95 16.15
N ASP A 235 -25.49 3.73 14.95
CA ASP A 235 -26.39 2.59 14.65
C ASP A 235 -25.63 1.24 14.70
N LEU A 236 -25.76 0.57 15.83
CA LEU A 236 -25.18 -0.75 16.10
C LEU A 236 -26.04 -1.92 15.59
N MET A 237 -27.20 -1.65 15.01
CA MET A 237 -28.12 -2.68 14.48
C MET A 237 -27.77 -3.08 13.04
N ARG A 238 -26.75 -2.49 12.45
CA ARG A 238 -26.21 -2.84 11.14
C ARG A 238 -25.06 -3.85 11.26
N ARG A 239 -24.68 -4.46 10.14
CA ARG A 239 -23.44 -5.20 10.01
C ARG A 239 -22.31 -4.27 9.56
N ALA A 240 -21.06 -4.60 9.91
CA ALA A 240 -19.90 -3.79 9.54
C ALA A 240 -19.79 -3.54 8.03
N GLU A 241 -20.14 -4.53 7.21
CA GLU A 241 -20.07 -4.43 5.75
C GLU A 241 -21.13 -3.48 5.14
N GLU A 242 -22.18 -3.13 5.86
CA GLU A 242 -23.25 -2.23 5.40
C GLU A 242 -22.94 -0.75 5.71
N VAL A 243 -21.96 -0.49 6.56
CA VAL A 243 -21.61 0.87 7.01
C VAL A 243 -20.65 1.52 6.02
N PRO A 244 -20.95 2.72 5.49
CA PRO A 244 -20.05 3.43 4.60
C PRO A 244 -18.75 3.87 5.33
N PRO A 245 -17.62 3.99 4.61
CA PRO A 245 -16.34 4.37 5.21
C PRO A 245 -16.41 5.66 6.01
N GLU A 246 -17.14 6.66 5.51
CA GLU A 246 -17.26 7.99 6.10
C GLU A 246 -17.90 7.94 7.49
N ALA A 247 -18.83 7.01 7.72
CA ALA A 247 -19.46 6.84 9.03
C ALA A 247 -18.47 6.26 10.06
N PHE A 248 -17.59 5.35 9.64
CA PHE A 248 -16.51 4.87 10.50
C PHE A 248 -15.48 5.98 10.79
N TRP A 249 -15.15 6.82 9.81
CA TRP A 249 -14.21 7.92 10.02
C TRP A 249 -14.76 8.96 10.98
N ALA A 250 -16.04 9.34 10.83
CA ALA A 250 -16.73 10.26 11.75
C ALA A 250 -16.75 9.67 13.17
N LEU A 251 -17.14 8.42 13.32
CA LEU A 251 -17.13 7.74 14.63
C LEU A 251 -15.73 7.70 15.26
N ALA A 252 -14.69 7.40 14.49
CA ALA A 252 -13.32 7.39 14.99
C ALA A 252 -12.84 8.79 15.42
N GLN A 253 -13.30 9.84 14.75
CA GLN A 253 -13.04 11.23 15.14
C GLN A 253 -13.74 11.56 16.47
N GLU A 254 -15.03 11.24 16.61
CA GLU A 254 -15.79 11.46 17.83
C GLU A 254 -15.15 10.75 19.03
N VAL A 255 -14.88 9.46 18.92
CA VAL A 255 -14.24 8.66 19.99
C VAL A 255 -12.84 9.18 20.32
N GLY A 256 -12.05 9.55 19.31
CA GLY A 256 -10.70 10.04 19.49
C GLY A 256 -10.60 11.42 20.16
N THR A 257 -11.69 12.19 20.17
CA THR A 257 -11.75 13.47 20.90
C THR A 257 -12.11 13.28 22.37
N VAL A 258 -12.76 12.18 22.73
CA VAL A 258 -13.19 11.86 24.11
C VAL A 258 -12.05 11.25 24.94
N SER A 259 -11.17 10.48 24.31
CA SER A 259 -10.02 9.87 24.99
C SER A 259 -8.76 10.68 24.78
N PRO A 260 -8.18 11.35 25.80
CA PRO A 260 -6.84 11.92 25.66
C PRO A 260 -5.87 10.76 25.40
N THR A 261 -5.17 10.81 24.29
CA THR A 261 -4.09 9.88 23.95
C THR A 261 -3.11 9.81 25.13
N PRO A 262 -2.81 8.66 25.74
CA PRO A 262 -1.70 8.60 26.66
C PRO A 262 -0.44 9.02 25.93
N SER A 263 0.22 10.06 26.45
CA SER A 263 1.53 10.49 25.98
C SER A 263 2.49 9.30 26.02
N PRO A 264 3.34 9.09 25.01
CA PRO A 264 4.39 8.11 25.13
C PRO A 264 5.23 8.47 26.34
N GLU A 265 5.31 7.58 27.32
CA GLU A 265 6.26 7.71 28.42
C GLU A 265 7.69 7.78 27.86
N PRO A 266 8.57 8.57 28.48
CA PRO A 266 9.90 8.93 28.01
C PRO A 266 10.88 7.76 27.90
#